data_62bf1e2ee1ec8e90028db88f9906fd3d
#
_entry.id   62bf1e2ee1ec8e90028db88f9906fd3d
#
_cell.length_a   1.000
_cell.length_b   1.000
_cell.length_c   1.000
_cell.angle_alpha   90.00
_cell.angle_beta   90.00
_cell.angle_gamma   90.00
#
_symmetry.space_group_name_H-M   'P 1'
#
loop_
_entity.id
_entity.type
_entity.pdbx_description
1 polymer ?
#
loop_
_entity_poly.entity_id
_entity_poly.type
_entity_poly.pdbx_seq_one_letter_code
_entity_poly.pdbx_strand_id
1 'polypeptide(L)'
;RRQRQMCIRDRVGLHYISQLEETELAGKLAMSRERDRILGYTSSGIHKDELEMTLGGYLIRRVGSQGQNKTYLIALKLAQFAFLNKRGQTTPILLLDDIFDKLDASRVEQIIKLVSENGFGQIFITDTNRKYLDEILLAMNHDYALFRVERGEVQPMEE
;
A
#
# COMPACT_ATOMS: atom_id res chain seq x y z
N ARG A 1 -27.69 4.01 -15.82
CA ARG A 1 -26.35 3.75 -15.19
C ARG A 1 -25.29 3.91 -16.26
N ARG A 2 -24.65 5.07 -16.34
CA ARG A 2 -23.45 5.26 -17.20
C ARG A 2 -22.31 4.53 -16.51
N GLN A 3 -21.88 3.38 -17.06
CA GLN A 3 -20.56 2.84 -16.78
C GLN A 3 -19.55 3.90 -17.28
N ARG A 4 -18.92 4.60 -16.35
CA ARG A 4 -17.75 5.39 -16.67
C ARG A 4 -16.64 4.39 -17.00
N GLN A 5 -16.36 4.22 -18.29
CA GLN A 5 -15.11 3.64 -18.72
C GLN A 5 -14.00 4.50 -18.13
N MET A 6 -13.28 3.94 -17.18
CA MET A 6 -12.13 4.61 -16.58
C MET A 6 -11.03 4.65 -17.63
N CYS A 7 -10.80 5.85 -18.16
CA CYS A 7 -9.65 6.08 -19.02
C CYS A 7 -8.39 5.83 -18.21
N ILE A 8 -7.47 5.03 -18.75
CA ILE A 8 -6.11 4.71 -18.27
C ILE A 8 -5.26 6.01 -18.02
N ARG A 9 -5.83 7.19 -18.25
CA ARG A 9 -5.22 8.52 -18.11
C ARG A 9 -5.63 9.30 -16.86
N ASP A 10 -6.37 8.69 -15.95
CA ASP A 10 -6.72 9.37 -14.71
C ASP A 10 -5.45 9.56 -13.88
N ARG A 11 -5.06 10.81 -13.69
CA ARG A 11 -3.87 11.16 -12.92
C ARG A 11 -4.07 10.76 -11.47
N VAL A 12 -3.16 9.92 -10.97
CA VAL A 12 -3.03 9.67 -9.53
C VAL A 12 -2.34 10.86 -8.89
N GLY A 13 -2.85 11.28 -7.73
CA GLY A 13 -2.24 12.33 -6.93
C GLY A 13 -2.09 11.89 -5.48
N LEU A 14 -1.04 12.38 -4.84
CA LEU A 14 -0.74 12.15 -3.44
C LEU A 14 -0.45 13.51 -2.80
N HIS A 15 -1.25 13.91 -1.82
CA HIS A 15 -1.15 15.20 -1.16
C HIS A 15 -1.02 15.00 0.34
N TYR A 16 0.04 15.53 0.90
CA TYR A 16 0.22 15.60 2.35
C TYR A 16 -0.48 16.84 2.87
N ILE A 17 -1.34 16.65 3.86
CA ILE A 17 -2.10 17.73 4.51
C ILE A 17 -1.72 17.73 5.98
N SER A 18 -1.16 18.82 6.44
CA SER A 18 -0.80 19.00 7.83
C SER A 18 -1.54 20.20 8.43
N GLN A 19 -1.96 20.03 9.66
CA GLN A 19 -2.46 21.17 10.44
C GLN A 19 -1.36 22.17 10.79
N LEU A 20 -0.09 21.81 10.60
CA LEU A 20 1.08 22.59 10.98
C LEU A 20 1.68 23.40 9.83
N GLU A 21 1.04 23.42 8.64
CA GLU A 21 1.54 24.20 7.50
C GLU A 21 1.53 25.72 7.76
N GLU A 22 0.53 26.19 8.51
CA GLU A 22 0.35 27.64 8.75
C GLU A 22 0.64 28.07 10.20
N THR A 23 0.84 27.14 11.12
CA THR A 23 0.95 27.46 12.56
C THR A 23 1.92 26.53 13.26
N GLU A 24 2.78 27.06 14.11
CA GLU A 24 3.69 26.26 14.92
C GLU A 24 2.93 25.34 15.90
N LEU A 25 3.48 24.14 16.12
CA LEU A 25 2.92 23.11 17.00
C LEU A 25 2.64 23.65 18.41
N ALA A 26 3.59 24.41 18.98
CA ALA A 26 3.46 24.98 20.33
C ALA A 26 2.22 25.88 20.45
N GLY A 27 1.99 26.75 19.47
CA GLY A 27 0.81 27.62 19.41
C GLY A 27 -0.50 26.82 19.35
N LYS A 28 -0.57 25.79 18.49
CA LYS A 28 -1.76 24.93 18.38
C LYS A 28 -2.04 24.15 19.65
N LEU A 29 -1.02 23.58 20.27
CA LEU A 29 -1.17 22.86 21.54
C LEU A 29 -1.64 23.78 22.67
N ALA A 30 -1.13 25.03 22.72
CA ALA A 30 -1.59 26.02 23.70
C ALA A 30 -3.09 26.35 23.50
N MET A 31 -3.52 26.54 22.24
CA MET A 31 -4.91 26.87 21.91
C MET A 31 -5.88 25.69 22.14
N SER A 32 -5.43 24.45 21.95
CA SER A 32 -6.26 23.24 22.11
C SER A 32 -6.27 22.68 23.54
N ARG A 33 -5.43 23.19 24.43
CA ARG A 33 -5.14 22.62 25.74
C ARG A 33 -6.38 22.29 26.60
N GLU A 34 -7.32 23.22 26.71
CA GLU A 34 -8.53 23.02 27.54
C GLU A 34 -9.44 21.94 26.92
N ARG A 35 -9.59 21.97 25.60
CA ARG A 35 -10.35 20.96 24.86
C ARG A 35 -9.71 19.59 25.00
N ASP A 36 -8.39 19.48 24.86
CA ASP A 36 -7.64 18.24 24.94
C ASP A 36 -7.70 17.61 26.33
N ARG A 37 -7.72 18.45 27.38
CA ARG A 37 -7.92 18.00 28.77
C ARG A 37 -9.28 17.35 28.96
N ILE A 38 -10.34 17.90 28.36
CA ILE A 38 -11.70 17.35 28.43
C ILE A 38 -11.79 16.03 27.63
N LEU A 39 -11.15 15.99 26.45
CA LEU A 39 -11.19 14.82 25.56
C LEU A 39 -10.28 13.68 26.01
N GLY A 40 -9.24 13.95 26.82
CA GLY A 40 -8.26 12.97 27.26
C GLY A 40 -7.21 12.60 26.20
N TYR A 41 -7.17 13.32 25.06
CA TYR A 41 -6.17 13.13 24.00
C TYR A 41 -5.90 14.46 23.28
N THR A 42 -4.73 14.55 22.62
CA THR A 42 -4.35 15.72 21.82
C THR A 42 -5.11 15.77 20.50
N SER A 43 -5.72 16.93 20.19
CA SER A 43 -6.45 17.19 18.95
C SER A 43 -5.58 17.82 17.85
N SER A 44 -4.34 18.20 18.17
CA SER A 44 -3.39 18.83 17.25
C SER A 44 -2.06 18.11 17.25
N GLY A 45 -1.39 18.02 16.09
CA GLY A 45 -0.08 17.39 15.94
C GLY A 45 0.02 16.52 14.69
N ILE A 46 1.22 16.03 14.39
CA ILE A 46 1.50 15.19 13.21
C ILE A 46 0.66 13.91 13.11
N HIS A 47 0.15 13.40 14.21
CA HIS A 47 -0.78 12.25 14.22
C HIS A 47 -2.17 12.59 13.66
N LYS A 48 -2.46 13.86 13.38
CA LYS A 48 -3.66 14.35 12.71
C LYS A 48 -3.42 14.71 11.23
N ASP A 49 -2.18 14.61 10.79
CA ASP A 49 -1.86 14.83 9.40
C ASP A 49 -2.48 13.73 8.52
N GLU A 50 -2.88 14.09 7.33
CA GLU A 50 -3.54 13.19 6.39
C GLU A 50 -2.72 13.09 5.09
N LEU A 51 -2.70 11.90 4.52
CA LEU A 51 -2.16 11.65 3.19
C LEU A 51 -3.34 11.42 2.25
N GLU A 52 -3.74 12.47 1.54
CA GLU A 52 -4.83 12.38 0.58
C GLU A 52 -4.40 11.72 -0.71
N MET A 53 -5.06 10.62 -1.03
CA MET A 53 -4.88 9.87 -2.28
C MET A 53 -5.99 10.23 -3.24
N THR A 54 -5.64 10.73 -4.43
CA THR A 54 -6.63 11.17 -5.44
C THR A 54 -6.50 10.39 -6.74
N LEU A 55 -7.63 10.27 -7.44
CA LEU A 55 -7.75 9.70 -8.77
C LEU A 55 -8.59 10.63 -9.63
N GLY A 56 -8.00 11.20 -10.69
CA GLY A 56 -8.66 12.20 -11.53
C GLY A 56 -9.09 13.47 -10.76
N GLY A 57 -8.36 13.83 -9.69
CA GLY A 57 -8.67 14.99 -8.84
C GLY A 57 -9.71 14.73 -7.74
N TYR A 58 -10.23 13.50 -7.62
CA TYR A 58 -11.20 13.13 -6.57
C TYR A 58 -10.57 12.16 -5.58
N LEU A 59 -10.95 12.24 -4.30
CA LEU A 59 -10.49 11.29 -3.28
C LEU A 59 -10.82 9.86 -3.70
N ILE A 60 -9.79 9.01 -3.85
CA ILE A 60 -9.94 7.65 -4.35
C ILE A 60 -10.88 6.82 -3.47
N ARG A 61 -10.90 7.05 -2.16
CA ARG A 61 -11.82 6.40 -1.21
C ARG A 61 -13.30 6.61 -1.53
N ARG A 62 -13.64 7.71 -2.26
CA ARG A 62 -15.03 8.06 -2.63
C ARG A 62 -15.43 7.60 -4.02
N VAL A 63 -14.49 7.57 -4.95
CA VAL A 63 -14.76 7.32 -6.37
C VAL A 63 -14.18 6.00 -6.88
N GLY A 64 -13.17 5.46 -6.19
CA GLY A 64 -12.47 4.25 -6.61
C GLY A 64 -13.27 2.98 -6.32
N SER A 65 -13.19 1.99 -7.23
CA SER A 65 -13.63 0.63 -6.94
C SER A 65 -12.72 0.00 -5.87
N GLN A 66 -13.16 -1.09 -5.25
CA GLN A 66 -12.33 -1.82 -4.26
C GLN A 66 -10.98 -2.23 -4.84
N GLY A 67 -10.96 -2.78 -6.07
CA GLY A 67 -9.72 -3.15 -6.74
C GLY A 67 -8.81 -1.96 -7.04
N GLN A 68 -9.39 -0.79 -7.37
CA GLN A 68 -8.61 0.44 -7.57
C GLN A 68 -7.98 0.95 -6.29
N ASN A 69 -8.74 0.99 -5.21
CA ASN A 69 -8.23 1.37 -3.89
C ASN A 69 -7.07 0.45 -3.48
N LYS A 70 -7.24 -0.86 -3.66
CA LYS A 70 -6.21 -1.86 -3.31
C LYS A 70 -4.96 -1.70 -4.19
N THR A 71 -5.12 -1.57 -5.51
CA THR A 71 -4.00 -1.34 -6.43
C THR A 71 -3.24 -0.06 -6.07
N TYR A 72 -3.95 1.01 -5.71
CA TYR A 72 -3.33 2.26 -5.31
C TYR A 72 -2.47 2.08 -4.04
N LEU A 73 -3.00 1.39 -3.02
CA LEU A 73 -2.27 1.11 -1.79
C LEU A 73 -1.02 0.26 -2.04
N ILE A 74 -1.12 -0.76 -2.90
CA ILE A 74 0.04 -1.58 -3.29
C ILE A 74 1.07 -0.71 -4.00
N ALA A 75 0.68 0.10 -4.98
CA ALA A 75 1.58 1.00 -5.68
C ALA A 75 2.27 1.98 -4.73
N LEU A 76 1.56 2.50 -3.72
CA LEU A 76 2.13 3.36 -2.68
C LEU A 76 3.18 2.62 -1.84
N LYS A 77 2.92 1.36 -1.47
CA LYS A 77 3.87 0.51 -0.74
C LYS A 77 5.13 0.22 -1.56
N LEU A 78 4.97 -0.09 -2.85
CA LEU A 78 6.11 -0.29 -3.75
C LEU A 78 6.92 0.99 -3.93
N ALA A 79 6.27 2.15 -4.05
CA ALA A 79 6.94 3.45 -4.10
C ALA A 79 7.68 3.77 -2.79
N GLN A 80 7.10 3.46 -1.64
CA GLN A 80 7.74 3.58 -0.33
C GLN A 80 8.98 2.69 -0.24
N PHE A 81 8.88 1.43 -0.69
CA PHE A 81 10.03 0.52 -0.75
C PHE A 81 11.16 1.11 -1.62
N ALA A 82 10.83 1.53 -2.84
CA ALA A 82 11.81 2.13 -3.76
C ALA A 82 12.49 3.36 -3.16
N PHE A 83 11.74 4.20 -2.45
CA PHE A 83 12.27 5.37 -1.75
C PHE A 83 13.24 4.97 -0.63
N LEU A 84 12.85 4.00 0.22
CA LEU A 84 13.70 3.52 1.32
C LEU A 84 14.95 2.83 0.78
N ASN A 85 14.82 1.99 -0.25
CA ASN A 85 15.95 1.31 -0.88
C ASN A 85 16.96 2.30 -1.47
N LYS A 86 16.48 3.39 -2.08
CA LYS A 86 17.36 4.44 -2.64
C LYS A 86 18.08 5.26 -1.57
N ARG A 87 17.49 5.43 -0.40
CA ARG A 87 18.06 6.25 0.70
C ARG A 87 18.76 5.46 1.78
N GLY A 88 18.44 4.18 1.92
CA GLY A 88 19.01 3.31 2.93
C GLY A 88 20.37 2.74 2.56
N GLN A 89 21.09 2.25 3.56
CA GLN A 89 22.33 1.48 3.38
C GLN A 89 22.07 -0.01 3.17
N THR A 90 20.86 -0.46 3.46
CA THR A 90 20.43 -1.87 3.35
C THR A 90 19.14 -1.94 2.53
N THR A 91 19.01 -2.99 1.71
CA THR A 91 17.80 -3.26 0.96
C THR A 91 16.68 -3.68 1.92
N PRO A 92 15.53 -2.99 1.92
CA PRO A 92 14.39 -3.38 2.75
C PRO A 92 13.84 -4.75 2.35
N ILE A 93 13.14 -5.42 3.28
CA ILE A 93 12.36 -6.62 2.99
C ILE A 93 10.93 -6.17 2.66
N LEU A 94 10.38 -6.67 1.56
CA LEU A 94 9.00 -6.38 1.15
C LEU A 94 8.06 -7.46 1.66
N LEU A 95 7.05 -7.06 2.43
CA LEU A 95 5.99 -7.94 2.92
C LEU A 95 4.68 -7.56 2.23
N LEU A 96 4.09 -8.52 1.53
CA LEU A 96 2.82 -8.36 0.80
C LEU A 96 1.81 -9.39 1.33
N ASP A 97 0.89 -8.93 2.16
CA ASP A 97 -0.09 -9.76 2.82
C ASP A 97 -1.45 -9.68 2.11
N ASP A 98 -2.02 -10.84 1.75
CA ASP A 98 -3.35 -11.00 1.11
C ASP A 98 -3.58 -10.02 -0.06
N ILE A 99 -2.57 -9.86 -0.93
CA ILE A 99 -2.59 -8.82 -1.95
C ILE A 99 -3.52 -9.10 -3.13
N PHE A 100 -3.81 -10.37 -3.42
CA PHE A 100 -4.55 -10.76 -4.61
C PHE A 100 -6.07 -10.79 -4.41
N ASP A 101 -6.56 -10.75 -3.15
CA ASP A 101 -8.00 -10.63 -2.90
C ASP A 101 -8.59 -9.39 -3.60
N LYS A 102 -9.69 -9.55 -4.32
CA LYS A 102 -10.43 -8.50 -5.04
C LYS A 102 -9.67 -7.81 -6.19
N LEU A 103 -8.56 -8.38 -6.63
CA LEU A 103 -7.88 -7.97 -7.85
C LEU A 103 -8.25 -8.89 -9.01
N ASP A 104 -8.30 -8.33 -10.21
CA ASP A 104 -8.39 -9.10 -11.44
C ASP A 104 -7.00 -9.62 -11.88
N ALA A 105 -6.98 -10.68 -12.68
CA ALA A 105 -5.75 -11.34 -13.11
C ALA A 105 -4.76 -10.37 -13.79
N SER A 106 -5.25 -9.40 -14.55
CA SER A 106 -4.37 -8.47 -15.26
C SER A 106 -3.64 -7.53 -14.31
N ARG A 107 -4.27 -7.12 -13.20
CA ARG A 107 -3.61 -6.32 -12.16
C ARG A 107 -2.61 -7.12 -11.36
N VAL A 108 -2.96 -8.36 -11.04
CA VAL A 108 -2.04 -9.31 -10.40
C VAL A 108 -0.78 -9.45 -11.24
N GLU A 109 -0.91 -9.73 -12.52
CA GLU A 109 0.21 -9.86 -13.47
C GLU A 109 1.08 -8.58 -13.50
N GLN A 110 0.47 -7.40 -13.55
CA GLN A 110 1.21 -6.14 -13.54
C GLN A 110 1.99 -5.91 -12.23
N ILE A 111 1.40 -6.25 -11.08
CA ILE A 111 2.07 -6.13 -9.78
C ILE A 111 3.28 -7.06 -9.73
N ILE A 112 3.11 -8.30 -10.19
CA ILE A 112 4.18 -9.30 -10.22
C ILE A 112 5.31 -8.84 -11.12
N LYS A 113 4.99 -8.37 -12.32
CA LYS A 113 5.96 -7.82 -13.25
C LYS A 113 6.75 -6.68 -12.64
N LEU A 114 6.06 -5.73 -11.99
CA LEU A 114 6.71 -4.61 -11.29
C LEU A 114 7.67 -5.10 -10.19
N VAL A 115 7.26 -6.11 -9.44
CA VAL A 115 8.05 -6.67 -8.34
C VAL A 115 9.25 -7.44 -8.85
N SER A 116 9.10 -8.19 -9.95
CA SER A 116 10.19 -8.98 -10.56
C SER A 116 11.25 -8.11 -11.24
N GLU A 117 10.84 -7.00 -11.89
CA GLU A 117 11.74 -6.18 -12.69
C GLU A 117 12.54 -5.13 -11.90
N ASN A 118 12.11 -4.75 -10.69
CA ASN A 118 12.66 -3.58 -9.99
C ASN A 118 13.68 -3.89 -8.89
N GLY A 119 14.29 -5.06 -8.88
CA GLY A 119 15.40 -5.38 -7.95
C GLY A 119 14.97 -5.30 -6.48
N PHE A 120 13.74 -5.67 -6.18
CA PHE A 120 13.29 -5.89 -4.83
C PHE A 120 14.11 -7.07 -4.27
N GLY A 121 14.80 -6.88 -3.16
CA GLY A 121 15.59 -7.94 -2.53
C GLY A 121 14.73 -9.13 -2.12
N GLN A 122 14.60 -9.38 -0.83
CA GLN A 122 13.74 -10.44 -0.32
C GLN A 122 12.29 -10.00 -0.23
N ILE A 123 11.38 -10.83 -0.74
CA ILE A 123 9.93 -10.57 -0.77
C ILE A 123 9.22 -11.74 -0.09
N PHE A 124 8.29 -11.43 0.81
CA PHE A 124 7.35 -12.39 1.36
C PHE A 124 5.95 -12.04 0.87
N ILE A 125 5.28 -13.02 0.30
CA ILE A 125 3.91 -12.88 -0.19
C ILE A 125 3.04 -13.91 0.53
N THR A 126 1.92 -13.47 1.09
CA THR A 126 0.88 -14.37 1.62
C THR A 126 -0.39 -14.22 0.79
N ASP A 127 -1.06 -15.33 0.55
CA ASP A 127 -2.37 -15.35 -0.09
C ASP A 127 -3.12 -16.65 0.24
N THR A 128 -4.43 -16.59 0.21
CA THR A 128 -5.30 -17.76 0.39
C THR A 128 -5.61 -18.48 -0.92
N ASN A 129 -5.38 -17.83 -2.07
CA ASN A 129 -5.68 -18.36 -3.39
C ASN A 129 -4.43 -18.92 -4.09
N ARG A 130 -4.23 -20.22 -3.98
CA ARG A 130 -3.09 -20.94 -4.57
C ARG A 130 -2.95 -20.72 -6.09
N LYS A 131 -4.05 -20.63 -6.82
CA LYS A 131 -4.01 -20.52 -8.28
C LYS A 131 -3.20 -19.31 -8.77
N TYR A 132 -3.36 -18.17 -8.12
CA TYR A 132 -2.58 -16.97 -8.46
C TYR A 132 -1.10 -17.12 -8.08
N LEU A 133 -0.79 -17.82 -6.98
CA LEU A 133 0.59 -18.06 -6.59
C LEU A 133 1.32 -18.91 -7.63
N ASP A 134 0.69 -19.97 -8.13
CA ASP A 134 1.29 -20.84 -9.15
C ASP A 134 1.54 -20.07 -10.46
N GLU A 135 0.59 -19.23 -10.91
CA GLU A 135 0.77 -18.36 -12.08
C GLU A 135 1.93 -17.37 -11.90
N ILE A 136 2.09 -16.85 -10.70
CA ILE A 136 3.18 -15.95 -10.32
C ILE A 136 4.52 -16.65 -10.39
N LEU A 137 4.62 -17.81 -9.76
CA LEU A 137 5.86 -18.57 -9.66
C LEU A 137 6.35 -19.01 -11.05
N LEU A 138 5.43 -19.40 -11.94
CA LEU A 138 5.74 -19.71 -13.34
C LEU A 138 6.25 -18.49 -14.13
N ALA A 139 5.80 -17.29 -13.77
CA ALA A 139 6.21 -16.04 -14.44
C ALA A 139 7.51 -15.45 -13.86
N MET A 140 7.87 -15.81 -12.63
CA MET A 140 9.08 -15.36 -11.96
C MET A 140 10.25 -16.29 -12.31
N ASN A 141 11.24 -15.74 -12.99
CA ASN A 141 12.50 -16.43 -13.32
C ASN A 141 13.52 -16.35 -12.15
N HIS A 142 13.04 -16.46 -10.91
CA HIS A 142 13.82 -16.27 -9.68
C HIS A 142 13.62 -17.44 -8.73
N ASP A 143 14.61 -17.71 -7.90
CA ASP A 143 14.51 -18.69 -6.82
C ASP A 143 13.41 -18.30 -5.84
N TYR A 144 12.55 -19.24 -5.53
CA TYR A 144 11.48 -19.07 -4.54
C TYR A 144 11.39 -20.27 -3.62
N ALA A 145 10.81 -20.09 -2.45
CA ALA A 145 10.43 -21.15 -1.53
C ALA A 145 8.94 -21.02 -1.20
N LEU A 146 8.22 -22.12 -1.32
CA LEU A 146 6.79 -22.16 -1.05
C LEU A 146 6.54 -22.82 0.32
N PHE A 147 5.70 -22.19 1.12
CA PHE A 147 5.33 -22.66 2.46
C PHE A 147 3.82 -22.74 2.59
N ARG A 148 3.32 -23.81 3.17
CA ARG A 148 1.92 -23.92 3.61
C ARG A 148 1.83 -23.60 5.08
N VAL A 149 0.89 -22.73 5.42
CA VAL A 149 0.60 -22.38 6.81
C VAL A 149 -0.77 -22.92 7.16
N GLU A 150 -0.83 -23.84 8.11
CA GLU A 150 -2.07 -24.44 8.59
C GLU A 150 -2.05 -24.58 10.10
N ARG A 151 -3.08 -24.05 10.78
CA ARG A 151 -3.23 -24.10 12.25
C ARG A 151 -2.01 -23.59 13.05
N GLY A 152 -1.27 -22.61 12.49
CA GLY A 152 -0.07 -22.06 13.12
C GLY A 152 1.22 -22.83 12.85
N GLU A 153 1.16 -23.93 12.09
CA GLU A 153 2.33 -24.68 11.62
C GLU A 153 2.73 -24.24 10.22
N VAL A 154 4.03 -24.13 9.97
CA VAL A 154 4.62 -23.76 8.69
C VAL A 154 5.32 -25.00 8.10
N GLN A 155 4.90 -25.44 6.95
CA GLN A 155 5.46 -26.61 6.28
C GLN A 155 5.99 -26.21 4.90
N PRO A 156 7.25 -26.55 4.54
CA PRO A 156 7.75 -26.35 3.20
C PRO A 156 6.93 -27.22 2.24
N MET A 157 6.66 -26.69 1.06
CA MET A 157 6.04 -27.44 -0.02
C MET A 157 7.13 -27.80 -1.03
N GLU A 158 7.24 -29.08 -1.35
CA GLU A 158 8.06 -29.53 -2.48
C GLU A 158 7.32 -29.23 -3.79
N GLU A 159 8.07 -28.96 -4.85
CA GLU A 159 7.56 -28.66 -6.21
C GLU A 159 6.76 -29.81 -6.81
#